data_37dd17cf7358df4a7583fdcda90db8da
#
_entry.id   37dd17cf7358df4a7583fdcda90db8da
#
_cell.length_a   1.000
_cell.length_b   1.000
_cell.length_c   1.000
_cell.angle_alpha   90.00
_cell.angle_beta   90.00
_cell.angle_gamma   90.00
#
_symmetry.space_group_name_H-M   'P 1'
#
loop_
_entity.id
_entity.type
_entity.pdbx_description
1 polymer ?
#
loop_
_entity_poly.entity_id
_entity_poly.type
_entity_poly.pdbx_seq_one_letter_code
_entity_poly.pdbx_strand_id
1 'polypeptide(L)'
;MNRFILCSALCLLTSSALAAEVPDTVFIEELTWTEVRDAIKAGKTTIIFPTGGTEQNGPHMVLGKHNFIVKHAAEQIARRLGNALVAPVLAYVPEGGIDPPSGHMLYPGTISLPDDVFIKVTEYAARSFRTN
;
A
#
# COMPACT_ATOMS: atom_id res chain seq x y z
N MET A 1 68.82 25.97 21.54
CA MET A 1 68.07 26.08 20.24
C MET A 1 67.08 24.95 20.18
N ASN A 2 65.84 25.13 20.70
CA ASN A 2 64.82 24.10 20.74
C ASN A 2 63.86 24.29 19.58
N ARG A 3 63.82 23.28 18.70
CA ARG A 3 62.85 23.22 17.58
C ARG A 3 61.61 22.46 18.07
N PHE A 4 60.50 23.15 18.27
CA PHE A 4 59.19 22.52 18.45
C PHE A 4 58.67 22.07 17.10
N ILE A 5 58.44 20.75 16.96
CA ILE A 5 57.75 20.17 15.82
C ILE A 5 56.25 20.12 16.19
N LEU A 6 55.45 20.96 15.51
CA LEU A 6 54.01 21.00 15.65
C LEU A 6 53.41 19.89 14.75
N CYS A 7 52.92 18.81 15.38
CA CYS A 7 52.26 17.71 14.65
C CYS A 7 50.80 18.06 14.56
N SER A 8 50.33 18.55 13.37
CA SER A 8 48.93 18.80 13.07
C SER A 8 48.26 17.48 12.71
N ALA A 9 47.49 16.90 13.64
CA ALA A 9 46.61 15.75 13.35
C ALA A 9 45.38 16.22 12.60
N LEU A 10 45.29 15.95 11.31
CA LEU A 10 44.13 16.18 10.47
C LEU A 10 43.13 15.07 10.72
N CYS A 11 42.10 15.34 11.54
CA CYS A 11 40.99 14.43 11.75
C CYS A 11 40.07 14.45 10.51
N LEU A 12 40.20 13.43 9.65
CA LEU A 12 39.24 13.16 8.56
C LEU A 12 37.95 12.61 9.19
N LEU A 13 36.94 13.47 9.35
CA LEU A 13 35.58 13.07 9.64
C LEU A 13 34.98 12.41 8.39
N THR A 14 35.04 11.10 8.31
CA THR A 14 34.28 10.34 7.30
C THR A 14 32.81 10.34 7.72
N SER A 15 32.01 11.23 7.12
CA SER A 15 30.54 11.15 7.21
C SER A 15 30.10 9.86 6.50
N SER A 16 29.88 8.81 7.28
CA SER A 16 29.13 7.65 6.80
C SER A 16 27.69 8.11 6.58
N ALA A 17 27.31 8.36 5.32
CA ALA A 17 25.90 8.48 4.98
C ALA A 17 25.25 7.12 5.34
N LEU A 18 24.42 7.08 6.38
CA LEU A 18 23.55 5.94 6.63
C LEU A 18 22.68 5.82 5.37
N ALA A 19 22.89 4.78 4.59
CA ALA A 19 21.93 4.38 3.56
C ALA A 19 20.63 4.08 4.30
N ALA A 20 19.56 4.78 3.95
CA ALA A 20 18.24 4.50 4.51
C ALA A 20 17.93 3.02 4.22
N GLU A 21 17.60 2.29 5.27
CA GLU A 21 17.22 0.88 5.15
C GLU A 21 15.97 0.80 4.30
N VAL A 22 15.99 -0.05 3.26
CA VAL A 22 14.81 -0.24 2.39
C VAL A 22 13.72 -0.90 3.23
N PRO A 23 12.51 -0.32 3.33
CA PRO A 23 11.44 -0.89 4.14
C PRO A 23 11.09 -2.32 3.69
N ASP A 24 11.00 -3.25 4.66
CA ASP A 24 10.53 -4.62 4.37
C ASP A 24 8.99 -4.63 4.29
N THR A 25 8.48 -4.02 3.23
CA THR A 25 7.05 -4.01 2.94
C THR A 25 6.78 -4.34 1.48
N VAL A 26 5.59 -4.87 1.21
CA VAL A 26 5.05 -5.07 -0.14
C VAL A 26 3.95 -4.06 -0.48
N PHE A 27 3.55 -3.22 0.47
CA PHE A 27 2.47 -2.25 0.30
C PHE A 27 3.00 -0.94 -0.29
N ILE A 28 2.48 -0.52 -1.45
CA ILE A 28 2.91 0.72 -2.10
C ILE A 28 2.60 1.97 -1.26
N GLU A 29 1.58 1.93 -0.41
CA GLU A 29 1.20 3.02 0.48
C GLU A 29 2.20 3.27 1.63
N GLU A 30 3.10 2.33 1.86
CA GLU A 30 4.15 2.39 2.87
C GLU A 30 5.53 2.73 2.25
N LEU A 31 5.60 2.90 0.94
CA LEU A 31 6.81 3.22 0.19
C LEU A 31 6.79 4.66 -0.33
N THR A 32 7.95 5.27 -0.42
CA THR A 32 8.14 6.50 -1.16
C THR A 32 8.11 6.23 -2.68
N TRP A 33 7.85 7.25 -3.49
CA TRP A 33 7.86 7.07 -4.95
C TRP A 33 9.21 6.57 -5.49
N THR A 34 10.33 6.93 -4.84
CA THR A 34 11.67 6.46 -5.21
C THR A 34 11.85 4.98 -4.91
N GLU A 35 11.34 4.50 -3.79
CA GLU A 35 11.38 3.08 -3.42
C GLU A 35 10.50 2.23 -4.33
N VAL A 36 9.30 2.72 -4.70
CA VAL A 36 8.44 2.05 -5.70
C VAL A 36 9.15 1.95 -7.05
N ARG A 37 9.74 3.07 -7.53
CA ARG A 37 10.53 3.07 -8.78
C ARG A 37 11.66 2.03 -8.74
N ASP A 38 12.39 1.96 -7.63
CA ASP A 38 13.53 1.06 -7.51
C ASP A 38 13.09 -0.41 -7.34
N ALA A 39 11.94 -0.66 -6.68
CA ALA A 39 11.30 -1.96 -6.63
C ALA A 39 10.88 -2.45 -8.03
N ILE A 40 10.30 -1.58 -8.87
CA ILE A 40 9.95 -1.91 -10.26
C ILE A 40 11.21 -2.26 -11.06
N LYS A 41 12.29 -1.49 -10.94
CA LYS A 41 13.58 -1.79 -11.58
C LYS A 41 14.18 -3.10 -11.11
N ALA A 42 13.93 -3.48 -9.85
CA ALA A 42 14.35 -4.77 -9.29
C ALA A 42 13.45 -5.96 -9.70
N GLY A 43 12.44 -5.73 -10.56
CA GLY A 43 11.60 -6.77 -11.13
C GLY A 43 10.23 -6.96 -10.47
N LYS A 44 9.79 -6.07 -9.57
CA LYS A 44 8.43 -6.09 -9.02
C LYS A 44 7.45 -5.45 -10.02
N THR A 45 6.98 -6.27 -10.97
CA THR A 45 6.15 -5.85 -12.11
C THR A 45 4.70 -6.31 -12.01
N THR A 46 4.34 -6.98 -10.93
CA THR A 46 2.96 -7.41 -10.64
C THR A 46 2.37 -6.51 -9.57
N ILE A 47 1.15 -6.02 -9.78
CA ILE A 47 0.39 -5.31 -8.76
C ILE A 47 -0.82 -6.15 -8.34
N ILE A 48 -0.99 -6.33 -7.04
CA ILE A 48 -2.20 -6.91 -6.46
C ILE A 48 -3.07 -5.76 -6.00
N PHE A 49 -4.29 -5.66 -6.51
CA PHE A 49 -5.26 -4.64 -6.15
C PHE A 49 -6.38 -5.26 -5.32
N PRO A 50 -6.30 -5.26 -3.97
CA PRO A 50 -7.28 -5.90 -3.12
C PRO A 50 -8.56 -5.05 -3.04
N THR A 51 -9.71 -5.69 -3.24
CA THR A 51 -11.02 -5.09 -3.01
C THR A 51 -11.63 -5.71 -1.77
N GLY A 52 -11.98 -4.89 -0.80
CA GLY A 52 -12.57 -5.29 0.46
C GLY A 52 -14.07 -5.05 0.50
N GLY A 53 -14.48 -4.14 1.33
CA GLY A 53 -15.85 -3.70 1.57
C GLY A 53 -16.03 -3.22 3.01
N THR A 54 -16.99 -2.33 3.19
CA THR A 54 -17.38 -1.83 4.51
C THR A 54 -18.88 -2.08 4.67
N GLU A 55 -19.21 -3.23 5.24
CA GLU A 55 -20.58 -3.72 5.32
C GLU A 55 -20.87 -4.42 6.66
N GLN A 56 -22.16 -4.57 6.98
CA GLN A 56 -22.56 -5.34 8.14
C GLN A 56 -22.37 -6.85 7.90
N ASN A 57 -21.96 -7.56 8.95
CA ASN A 57 -21.79 -9.01 8.97
C ASN A 57 -22.32 -9.60 10.29
N GLY A 58 -23.51 -9.15 10.69
CA GLY A 58 -24.11 -9.44 11.98
C GLY A 58 -23.57 -8.55 13.12
N PRO A 59 -24.19 -8.61 14.30
CA PRO A 59 -23.92 -7.69 15.41
C PRO A 59 -22.56 -7.92 16.11
N HIS A 60 -21.87 -8.98 15.79
CA HIS A 60 -20.61 -9.41 16.43
C HIS A 60 -19.37 -9.19 15.58
N MET A 61 -19.51 -8.71 14.34
CA MET A 61 -18.38 -8.48 13.42
C MET A 61 -18.22 -7.01 13.12
N VAL A 62 -16.96 -6.57 13.04
CA VAL A 62 -16.64 -5.20 12.61
C VAL A 62 -16.94 -5.02 11.12
N LEU A 63 -17.42 -3.82 10.74
CA LEU A 63 -17.82 -3.51 9.36
C LEU A 63 -16.70 -3.71 8.34
N GLY A 64 -15.47 -3.40 8.73
CA GLY A 64 -14.29 -3.48 7.85
C GLY A 64 -13.61 -4.85 7.81
N LYS A 65 -14.24 -5.94 8.25
CA LYS A 65 -13.57 -7.26 8.31
C LYS A 65 -12.97 -7.70 6.99
N HIS A 66 -13.67 -7.42 5.87
CA HIS A 66 -13.18 -7.78 4.54
C HIS A 66 -11.89 -7.05 4.17
N ASN A 67 -11.76 -5.77 4.58
CA ASN A 67 -10.55 -5.00 4.35
C ASN A 67 -9.32 -5.62 5.04
N PHE A 68 -9.49 -6.09 6.27
CA PHE A 68 -8.42 -6.77 7.01
C PHE A 68 -8.06 -8.12 6.37
N ILE A 69 -9.06 -8.91 5.98
CA ILE A 69 -8.85 -10.22 5.36
C ILE A 69 -8.10 -10.07 4.04
N VAL A 70 -8.55 -9.19 3.14
CA VAL A 70 -7.92 -9.05 1.82
C VAL A 70 -6.55 -8.39 1.90
N LYS A 71 -6.31 -7.46 2.84
CA LYS A 71 -4.99 -6.88 3.07
C LYS A 71 -3.99 -7.97 3.46
N HIS A 72 -4.33 -8.80 4.44
CA HIS A 72 -3.48 -9.91 4.87
C HIS A 72 -3.25 -10.92 3.75
N ALA A 73 -4.30 -11.34 3.04
CA ALA A 73 -4.17 -12.28 1.95
C ALA A 73 -3.28 -11.74 0.82
N ALA A 74 -3.47 -10.48 0.43
CA ALA A 74 -2.67 -9.83 -0.60
C ALA A 74 -1.19 -9.75 -0.22
N GLU A 75 -0.86 -9.43 1.04
CA GLU A 75 0.49 -9.46 1.55
C GLU A 75 1.13 -10.85 1.40
N GLN A 76 0.44 -11.89 1.87
CA GLN A 76 0.94 -13.26 1.79
C GLN A 76 1.16 -13.72 0.35
N ILE A 77 0.27 -13.34 -0.57
CA ILE A 77 0.42 -13.64 -2.00
C ILE A 77 1.61 -12.89 -2.58
N ALA A 78 1.74 -11.58 -2.33
CA ALA A 78 2.83 -10.76 -2.85
C ALA A 78 4.21 -11.26 -2.38
N ARG A 79 4.33 -11.60 -1.10
CA ARG A 79 5.58 -12.15 -0.54
C ARG A 79 5.94 -13.49 -1.15
N ARG A 80 4.96 -14.38 -1.40
CA ARG A 80 5.20 -15.69 -2.04
C ARG A 80 5.54 -15.57 -3.52
N LEU A 81 4.94 -14.64 -4.25
CA LEU A 81 5.27 -14.37 -5.64
C LEU A 81 6.66 -13.76 -5.81
N GLY A 82 7.10 -12.96 -4.85
CA GLY A 82 8.41 -12.30 -4.88
C GLY A 82 8.52 -11.11 -5.84
N ASN A 83 7.71 -11.06 -6.89
CA ASN A 83 7.72 -10.00 -7.92
C ASN A 83 6.49 -9.08 -7.85
N ALA A 84 5.76 -9.06 -6.74
CA ALA A 84 4.52 -8.30 -6.60
C ALA A 84 4.61 -7.20 -5.53
N LEU A 85 3.85 -6.12 -5.76
CA LEU A 85 3.50 -5.10 -4.79
C LEU A 85 1.98 -5.13 -4.57
N VAL A 86 1.53 -4.54 -3.47
CA VAL A 86 0.11 -4.49 -3.08
C VAL A 86 -0.34 -3.04 -3.09
N ALA A 87 -1.40 -2.75 -3.85
CA ALA A 87 -2.07 -1.46 -3.84
C ALA A 87 -2.90 -1.27 -2.55
N PRO A 88 -3.27 -0.03 -2.19
CA PRO A 88 -4.21 0.23 -1.11
C PRO A 88 -5.50 -0.56 -1.28
N VAL A 89 -6.07 -1.04 -0.18
CA VAL A 89 -7.35 -1.75 -0.21
C VAL A 89 -8.47 -0.81 -0.65
N LEU A 90 -9.21 -1.18 -1.67
CA LEU A 90 -10.44 -0.49 -2.04
C LEU A 90 -11.56 -0.92 -1.09
N ALA A 91 -11.87 -0.05 -0.12
CA ALA A 91 -12.85 -0.31 0.93
C ALA A 91 -14.28 0.09 0.54
N TYR A 92 -14.45 0.83 -0.56
CA TYR A 92 -15.73 1.28 -1.10
C TYR A 92 -16.06 0.48 -2.34
N VAL A 93 -17.02 -0.44 -2.20
CA VAL A 93 -17.42 -1.39 -3.24
C VAL A 93 -18.96 -1.47 -3.29
N PRO A 94 -19.59 -2.05 -4.30
CA PRO A 94 -21.04 -2.25 -4.33
C PRO A 94 -21.51 -3.20 -3.22
N GLU A 95 -22.30 -2.66 -2.28
CA GLU A 95 -22.85 -3.41 -1.12
C GLU A 95 -24.39 -3.37 -1.07
N GLY A 96 -25.00 -2.77 -2.07
CA GLY A 96 -26.44 -2.62 -2.21
C GLY A 96 -26.87 -1.28 -2.75
N GLY A 97 -28.16 -1.14 -3.04
CA GLY A 97 -28.75 0.11 -3.53
C GLY A 97 -28.75 1.19 -2.45
N ILE A 98 -28.50 2.44 -2.86
CA ILE A 98 -28.45 3.61 -1.97
C ILE A 98 -29.85 4.25 -1.89
N ASP A 99 -30.53 4.38 -3.03
CA ASP A 99 -31.86 4.99 -3.11
C ASP A 99 -32.74 4.25 -4.14
N PRO A 100 -33.76 3.49 -3.68
CA PRO A 100 -34.05 3.17 -2.28
C PRO A 100 -32.97 2.22 -1.67
N PRO A 101 -32.74 2.28 -0.34
CA PRO A 101 -31.79 1.38 0.31
C PRO A 101 -32.14 -0.09 0.12
N SER A 102 -31.12 -0.91 -0.22
CA SER A 102 -31.29 -2.36 -0.38
C SER A 102 -30.01 -3.10 -0.01
N GLY A 103 -30.08 -4.42 0.18
CA GLY A 103 -28.93 -5.24 0.55
C GLY A 103 -28.32 -4.80 1.89
N HIS A 104 -27.01 -4.70 1.94
CA HIS A 104 -26.30 -4.29 3.15
C HIS A 104 -26.53 -2.81 3.53
N MET A 105 -26.99 -1.98 2.58
CA MET A 105 -27.35 -0.56 2.85
C MET A 105 -28.56 -0.40 3.78
N LEU A 106 -29.29 -1.47 4.12
CA LEU A 106 -30.33 -1.46 5.16
C LEU A 106 -29.75 -1.35 6.58
N TYR A 107 -28.44 -1.46 6.74
CA TYR A 107 -27.77 -1.46 8.03
C TYR A 107 -26.83 -0.28 8.19
N PRO A 108 -26.85 0.41 9.36
CA PRO A 108 -25.98 1.55 9.61
C PRO A 108 -24.50 1.23 9.47
N GLY A 109 -23.76 2.15 8.88
CA GLY A 109 -22.30 2.04 8.73
C GLY A 109 -21.83 1.33 7.45
N THR A 110 -22.74 0.68 6.70
CA THR A 110 -22.43 0.17 5.36
C THR A 110 -22.16 1.34 4.39
N ILE A 111 -21.16 1.18 3.55
CA ILE A 111 -20.82 2.14 2.49
C ILE A 111 -20.89 1.41 1.15
N SER A 112 -21.64 1.97 0.21
CA SER A 112 -21.81 1.38 -1.11
C SER A 112 -21.46 2.36 -2.23
N LEU A 113 -20.98 1.84 -3.35
CA LEU A 113 -20.85 2.55 -4.61
C LEU A 113 -21.77 1.93 -5.67
N PRO A 114 -22.30 2.71 -6.62
CA PRO A 114 -22.88 2.17 -7.84
C PRO A 114 -21.85 1.37 -8.65
N ASP A 115 -22.31 0.35 -9.38
CA ASP A 115 -21.44 -0.54 -10.17
C ASP A 115 -20.61 0.22 -11.20
N ASP A 116 -21.18 1.20 -11.87
CA ASP A 116 -20.48 1.99 -12.88
C ASP A 116 -19.36 2.86 -12.27
N VAL A 117 -19.54 3.34 -11.05
CA VAL A 117 -18.50 4.08 -10.32
C VAL A 117 -17.39 3.12 -9.89
N PHE A 118 -17.74 1.94 -9.37
CA PHE A 118 -16.76 0.92 -8.99
C PHE A 118 -15.93 0.47 -10.21
N ILE A 119 -16.57 0.21 -11.34
CA ILE A 119 -15.89 -0.13 -12.60
C ILE A 119 -14.91 0.99 -13.00
N LYS A 120 -15.32 2.24 -12.95
CA LYS A 120 -14.44 3.37 -13.27
C LYS A 120 -13.25 3.50 -12.31
N VAL A 121 -13.48 3.37 -11.02
CA VAL A 121 -12.39 3.43 -10.03
C VAL A 121 -11.36 2.34 -10.31
N THR A 122 -11.80 1.09 -10.50
CA THR A 122 -10.89 -0.04 -10.76
C THR A 122 -10.17 0.10 -12.09
N GLU A 123 -10.87 0.57 -13.16
CA GLU A 123 -10.27 0.84 -14.46
C GLU A 123 -9.15 1.89 -14.37
N TYR A 124 -9.43 3.03 -13.74
CA TYR A 124 -8.43 4.10 -13.64
C TYR A 124 -7.27 3.73 -12.73
N ALA A 125 -7.51 2.99 -11.66
CA ALA A 125 -6.44 2.43 -10.84
C ALA A 125 -5.53 1.51 -11.67
N ALA A 126 -6.10 0.57 -12.43
CA ALA A 126 -5.34 -0.34 -13.29
C ALA A 126 -4.54 0.40 -14.38
N ARG A 127 -5.14 1.43 -15.00
CA ARG A 127 -4.46 2.29 -15.98
C ARG A 127 -3.28 3.04 -15.34
N SER A 128 -3.44 3.57 -14.13
CA SER A 128 -2.38 4.28 -13.40
C SER A 128 -1.20 3.36 -13.11
N PHE A 129 -1.45 2.15 -12.61
CA PHE A 129 -0.39 1.16 -12.34
C PHE A 129 0.35 0.72 -13.60
N ARG A 130 -0.30 0.72 -14.75
CA ARG A 130 0.33 0.36 -16.02
C ARG A 130 1.23 1.48 -16.58
N THR A 131 0.96 2.73 -16.21
CA THR A 131 1.67 3.91 -16.73
C THR A 131 2.95 4.22 -15.94
N ASN A 132 2.96 3.86 -14.69
CA ASN A 132 4.06 4.09 -13.76
C ASN A 132 4.85 2.81 -13.55
#